data_c0cfdb3e0e36b6d11b3bbfbe80579c1c
#
_entry.id   c0cfdb3e0e36b6d11b3bbfbe80579c1c
#
_cell.length_a   1.000
_cell.length_b   1.000
_cell.length_c   1.000
_cell.angle_alpha   90.00
_cell.angle_beta   90.00
_cell.angle_gamma   90.00
#
_symmetry.space_group_name_H-M   'P 1'
#
loop_
_entity.id
_entity.type
_entity.pdbx_description
1 polymer ?
#
loop_
_entity_poly.entity_id
_entity_poly.type
_entity_poly.pdbx_seq_one_letter_code
_entity_poly.pdbx_strand_id
1 'polypeptide(L)'
;MDVLSNVLSVTSLATTSLGSREFQAPWSILIEAPQDSAIHIVRRGSAWLRHGNSEPVRLNTGDVVLLAAGKAHTLSSDRDARDPEAFTQAVARAHNNVLPSLRGRTEPAEATVVQSAAYHFSTDGFAPEGLHPVLSLLPGTIVIPAQKIENDAELQLLLRLLTHESQHREQGVELVQPRLLDALFVYLVRAWLRDVPEGAAGWLGALRDSQIRKALTLIHESPQAPWTVESLARQAAMSRAAFAKRFMDLVGQPPLAYVTRWRMDLAAKMLRESREPVARIASRVGYLSETAFAKAFRRRRKMPPGAYRFQRTRRAAEADRAASSQTASL
;
A
#
# COMPACT_ATOMS: atom_id res chain seq x y z
N MET A 1 -5.59 -14.34 -13.64
CA MET A 1 -4.91 -13.22 -12.95
C MET A 1 -4.55 -13.70 -11.56
N ASP A 2 -3.32 -13.51 -11.09
CA ASP A 2 -2.92 -14.02 -9.77
C ASP A 2 -3.59 -13.27 -8.62
N VAL A 3 -3.61 -13.87 -7.42
CA VAL A 3 -4.33 -13.36 -6.24
C VAL A 3 -3.81 -11.98 -5.83
N LEU A 4 -2.48 -11.75 -5.87
CA LEU A 4 -1.88 -10.46 -5.51
C LEU A 4 -2.32 -9.36 -6.49
N SER A 5 -2.25 -9.64 -7.79
CA SER A 5 -2.72 -8.73 -8.84
C SER A 5 -4.20 -8.40 -8.70
N ASN A 6 -5.04 -9.39 -8.41
CA ASN A 6 -6.46 -9.18 -8.19
C ASN A 6 -6.74 -8.28 -6.97
N VAL A 7 -6.05 -8.54 -5.86
CA VAL A 7 -6.19 -7.76 -4.62
C VAL A 7 -5.72 -6.32 -4.85
N LEU A 8 -4.59 -6.13 -5.51
CA LEU A 8 -4.08 -4.79 -5.84
C LEU A 8 -4.97 -4.04 -6.85
N SER A 9 -5.58 -4.75 -7.81
CA SER A 9 -6.44 -4.13 -8.81
C SER A 9 -7.75 -3.56 -8.27
N VAL A 10 -8.27 -4.08 -7.16
CA VAL A 10 -9.45 -3.49 -6.48
C VAL A 10 -9.09 -2.29 -5.61
N THR A 11 -7.79 -2.02 -5.47
CA THR A 11 -7.21 -0.92 -4.72
C THR A 11 -6.98 0.26 -5.66
N SER A 12 -7.54 1.42 -5.37
CA SER A 12 -7.10 2.65 -6.01
C SER A 12 -5.84 3.12 -5.27
N LEU A 13 -4.68 2.91 -5.87
CA LEU A 13 -3.44 3.53 -5.43
C LEU A 13 -3.44 4.96 -5.97
N ALA A 14 -3.45 5.93 -5.08
CA ALA A 14 -3.10 7.31 -5.42
C ALA A 14 -1.73 7.56 -4.80
N THR A 15 -0.73 7.68 -5.63
CA THR A 15 0.64 7.97 -5.20
C THR A 15 0.86 9.46 -5.12
N THR A 16 1.41 9.93 -4.00
CA THR A 16 1.99 11.28 -3.94
C THR A 16 3.39 11.23 -4.58
N SER A 17 3.85 12.37 -5.05
CA SER A 17 5.15 12.50 -5.70
C SER A 17 6.30 11.98 -4.83
N LEU A 18 7.29 11.37 -5.46
CA LEU A 18 8.53 10.97 -4.83
C LEU A 18 9.39 12.21 -4.56
N GLY A 19 9.68 12.47 -3.29
CA GLY A 19 10.54 13.55 -2.85
C GLY A 19 11.89 13.06 -2.34
N SER A 20 12.99 13.73 -2.67
CA SER A 20 14.32 13.47 -2.12
C SER A 20 14.72 14.60 -1.16
N ARG A 21 15.27 14.27 -0.01
CA ARG A 21 15.71 15.23 0.99
C ARG A 21 17.07 14.86 1.56
N GLU A 22 17.86 15.90 1.82
CA GLU A 22 19.18 15.79 2.45
C GLU A 22 19.10 16.33 3.87
N PHE A 23 19.64 15.59 4.82
CA PHE A 23 19.67 15.89 6.24
C PHE A 23 21.08 15.85 6.75
N GLN A 24 21.48 16.82 7.57
CA GLN A 24 22.75 16.84 8.29
C GLN A 24 22.52 16.52 9.76
N ALA A 25 23.28 15.57 10.29
CA ALA A 25 23.18 15.17 11.70
C ALA A 25 23.52 16.34 12.64
N PRO A 26 22.85 16.45 13.80
CA PRO A 26 21.77 15.61 14.30
C PRO A 26 20.41 16.00 13.71
N TRP A 27 19.59 15.02 13.32
CA TRP A 27 18.23 15.25 12.84
C TRP A 27 17.28 14.14 13.30
N SER A 28 16.03 14.49 13.49
CA SER A 28 14.94 13.55 13.79
C SER A 28 13.61 14.13 13.25
N ILE A 29 12.87 13.34 12.49
CA ILE A 29 11.63 13.75 11.83
C ILE A 29 10.50 12.80 12.17
N LEU A 30 9.36 13.33 12.61
CA LEU A 30 8.12 12.59 12.76
C LEU A 30 7.29 12.72 11.48
N ILE A 31 6.96 11.61 10.89
CA ILE A 31 6.06 11.51 9.74
C ILE A 31 4.71 10.98 10.24
N GLU A 32 3.74 11.87 10.33
CA GLU A 32 2.36 11.52 10.63
C GLU A 32 1.66 11.12 9.34
N ALA A 33 1.30 9.85 9.23
CA ALA A 33 0.59 9.33 8.06
C ALA A 33 -0.52 8.38 8.50
N PRO A 34 -1.61 8.89 9.07
CA PRO A 34 -2.63 8.06 9.72
C PRO A 34 -3.39 7.13 8.76
N GLN A 35 -3.31 7.34 7.45
CA GLN A 35 -4.03 6.54 6.44
C GLN A 35 -3.17 6.10 5.26
N ASP A 36 -1.88 6.47 5.24
CA ASP A 36 -0.99 6.24 4.11
C ASP A 36 0.06 5.18 4.42
N SER A 37 0.46 4.46 3.39
CA SER A 37 1.70 3.71 3.42
C SER A 37 2.84 4.60 2.94
N ALA A 38 4.03 4.39 3.46
CA ALA A 38 5.21 5.14 3.06
C ALA A 38 6.30 4.20 2.53
N ILE A 39 7.02 4.66 1.52
CA ILE A 39 8.30 4.06 1.11
C ILE A 39 9.39 5.07 1.40
N HIS A 40 10.47 4.59 2.04
CA HIS A 40 11.70 5.36 2.20
C HIS A 40 12.87 4.58 1.59
N ILE A 41 13.74 5.27 0.87
CA ILE A 41 14.94 4.75 0.22
C ILE A 41 16.10 5.58 0.74
N VAL A 42 17.07 4.95 1.40
CA VAL A 42 18.29 5.62 1.83
C VAL A 42 19.24 5.68 0.64
N ARG A 43 19.46 6.88 0.08
CA ARG A 43 20.33 7.08 -1.08
C ARG A 43 21.79 7.31 -0.71
N ARG A 44 22.01 7.88 0.48
CA ARG A 44 23.36 8.14 1.03
C ARG A 44 23.29 8.19 2.56
N GLY A 45 24.33 7.75 3.24
CA GLY A 45 24.41 7.75 4.69
C GLY A 45 23.59 6.64 5.34
N SER A 46 23.07 6.89 6.53
CA SER A 46 22.22 5.95 7.25
C SER A 46 21.14 6.68 8.05
N ALA A 47 20.08 5.98 8.38
CA ALA A 47 18.98 6.49 9.21
C ALA A 47 18.50 5.41 10.17
N TRP A 48 17.92 5.83 11.30
CA TRP A 48 17.18 4.97 12.19
C TRP A 48 15.68 5.16 11.97
N LEU A 49 14.96 4.06 11.75
CA LEU A 49 13.53 4.04 11.65
C LEU A 49 12.93 3.52 12.96
N ARG A 50 12.01 4.29 13.55
CA ARG A 50 11.18 3.85 14.67
C ARG A 50 9.71 3.91 14.25
N HIS A 51 9.01 2.79 14.41
CA HIS A 51 7.61 2.64 14.05
C HIS A 51 6.81 2.11 15.26
N GLY A 52 5.96 2.94 15.82
CA GLY A 52 5.23 2.62 17.06
C GLY A 52 6.18 2.28 18.22
N ASN A 53 5.89 1.19 18.94
CA ASN A 53 6.69 0.69 20.06
C ASN A 53 7.72 -0.38 19.63
N SER A 54 7.98 -0.55 18.35
CA SER A 54 8.98 -1.52 17.90
C SER A 54 10.41 -1.00 18.13
N GLU A 55 11.36 -1.94 18.24
CA GLU A 55 12.78 -1.61 18.27
C GLU A 55 13.18 -0.80 17.03
N PRO A 56 13.98 0.25 17.19
CA PRO A 56 14.49 1.02 16.08
C PRO A 56 15.30 0.16 15.12
N VAL A 57 15.06 0.32 13.83
CA VAL A 57 15.75 -0.40 12.75
C VAL A 57 16.72 0.55 12.07
N ARG A 58 18.00 0.13 11.95
CA ARG A 58 18.98 0.89 11.16
C ARG A 58 18.79 0.61 9.68
N LEU A 59 18.71 1.67 8.90
CA LEU A 59 18.65 1.65 7.44
C LEU A 59 19.98 2.22 6.92
N ASN A 60 20.63 1.48 6.04
CA ASN A 60 21.88 1.87 5.41
C ASN A 60 21.65 2.30 3.96
N THR A 61 22.67 2.89 3.34
CA THR A 61 22.63 3.25 1.92
C THR A 61 22.20 2.08 1.05
N GLY A 62 21.19 2.29 0.21
CA GLY A 62 20.60 1.29 -0.67
C GLY A 62 19.41 0.54 -0.07
N ASP A 63 19.21 0.58 1.25
CA ASP A 63 18.05 -0.06 1.86
C ASP A 63 16.74 0.64 1.46
N VAL A 64 15.71 -0.17 1.26
CA VAL A 64 14.34 0.30 1.00
C VAL A 64 13.42 -0.22 2.09
N VAL A 65 12.62 0.66 2.66
CA VAL A 65 11.60 0.28 3.64
C VAL A 65 10.21 0.65 3.13
N LEU A 66 9.29 -0.29 3.24
CA LEU A 66 7.85 -0.10 3.04
C LEU A 66 7.14 -0.17 4.39
N LEU A 67 6.45 0.89 4.74
CA LEU A 67 5.57 0.97 5.90
C LEU A 67 4.13 0.76 5.42
N ALA A 68 3.59 -0.42 5.68
CA ALA A 68 2.32 -0.85 5.09
C ALA A 68 1.08 -0.33 5.85
N ALA A 69 1.22 0.03 7.10
CA ALA A 69 0.12 0.54 7.92
C ALA A 69 0.37 2.00 8.27
N GLY A 70 -0.59 2.86 7.96
CA GLY A 70 -0.55 4.30 8.22
C GLY A 70 -0.39 4.64 9.71
N LYS A 71 0.76 4.32 10.27
CA LYS A 71 1.15 4.69 11.63
C LYS A 71 2.24 5.74 11.57
N ALA A 72 2.16 6.69 12.49
CA ALA A 72 3.24 7.64 12.69
C ALA A 72 4.56 6.90 12.89
N HIS A 73 5.61 7.37 12.24
CA HIS A 73 6.94 6.82 12.35
C HIS A 73 8.00 7.93 12.37
N THR A 74 9.14 7.63 12.94
CA THR A 74 10.25 8.57 13.04
C THR A 74 11.43 8.07 12.22
N LEU A 75 12.03 8.97 11.45
CA LEU A 75 13.36 8.79 10.87
C LEU A 75 14.33 9.73 11.58
N SER A 76 15.52 9.24 11.92
CA SER A 76 16.52 10.02 12.67
C SER A 76 17.94 9.61 12.33
N SER A 77 18.90 10.51 12.61
CA SER A 77 20.34 10.21 12.52
C SER A 77 20.85 9.35 13.69
N ASP A 78 20.12 9.33 14.81
CA ASP A 78 20.48 8.63 16.03
C ASP A 78 19.38 7.66 16.46
N ARG A 79 19.79 6.50 17.03
CA ARG A 79 18.90 5.47 17.55
C ARG A 79 17.97 5.99 18.64
N ASP A 80 18.52 6.81 19.52
CA ASP A 80 17.85 7.30 20.73
C ASP A 80 17.38 8.75 20.62
N ALA A 81 17.28 9.26 19.38
CA ALA A 81 16.77 10.60 19.12
C ALA A 81 15.42 10.85 19.80
N ARG A 82 15.36 11.95 20.55
CA ARG A 82 14.16 12.42 21.25
C ARG A 82 13.63 13.66 20.56
N ASP A 83 12.34 13.97 20.80
CA ASP A 83 11.69 15.19 20.30
C ASP A 83 11.81 15.39 18.78
N PRO A 84 11.22 14.48 17.98
CA PRO A 84 11.27 14.59 16.53
C PRO A 84 10.49 15.83 16.07
N GLU A 85 11.08 16.57 15.15
CA GLU A 85 10.39 17.65 14.46
C GLU A 85 9.30 17.12 13.53
N ALA A 86 8.14 17.76 13.48
CA ALA A 86 7.11 17.38 12.53
C ALA A 86 7.63 17.54 11.09
N PHE A 87 7.37 16.54 10.23
CA PHE A 87 7.87 16.50 8.84
C PHE A 87 7.54 17.80 8.07
N THR A 88 6.36 18.35 8.27
CA THR A 88 5.93 19.63 7.66
C THR A 88 6.84 20.79 8.05
N GLN A 89 7.30 20.84 9.30
CA GLN A 89 8.22 21.88 9.78
C GLN A 89 9.63 21.67 9.22
N ALA A 90 10.10 20.42 9.18
CA ALA A 90 11.38 20.06 8.56
C ALA A 90 11.40 20.41 7.07
N VAL A 91 10.30 20.19 6.36
CA VAL A 91 10.13 20.59 4.95
C VAL A 91 10.18 22.10 4.79
N ALA A 92 9.48 22.85 5.63
CA ALA A 92 9.48 24.31 5.58
C ALA A 92 10.88 24.90 5.83
N ARG A 93 11.64 24.34 6.79
CA ARG A 93 13.05 24.74 7.01
C ARG A 93 13.94 24.45 5.81
N ALA A 94 13.80 23.27 5.21
CA ALA A 94 14.61 22.88 4.04
C ALA A 94 14.35 23.80 2.82
N HIS A 95 13.13 24.34 2.67
CA HIS A 95 12.82 25.31 1.63
C HIS A 95 13.38 26.71 1.93
N ASN A 96 13.46 27.09 3.21
CA ASN A 96 13.98 28.39 3.64
C ASN A 96 15.51 28.41 3.79
N ASN A 97 16.14 27.27 3.98
CA ASN A 97 17.59 27.12 3.90
C ASN A 97 18.01 26.92 2.45
N VAL A 98 18.02 28.00 1.67
CA VAL A 98 18.94 28.16 0.54
C VAL A 98 20.31 27.91 1.14
N LEU A 99 20.97 26.81 0.76
CA LEU A 99 22.27 26.37 1.26
C LEU A 99 23.22 27.57 1.32
N PRO A 100 23.73 27.95 2.50
CA PRO A 100 24.87 28.85 2.54
C PRO A 100 25.99 28.14 1.79
N SER A 101 26.56 28.80 0.78
CA SER A 101 27.71 28.32 0.03
C SER A 101 28.74 27.75 1.00
N LEU A 102 29.07 26.47 0.82
CA LEU A 102 30.09 25.73 1.58
C LEU A 102 31.48 26.29 1.28
N ARG A 103 31.79 27.46 1.84
CA ARG A 103 33.15 27.95 1.92
C ARG A 103 33.60 27.90 3.38
N GLY A 104 34.40 26.88 3.71
CA GLY A 104 35.21 26.86 4.90
C GLY A 104 34.65 26.12 6.11
N ARG A 105 34.17 24.87 5.99
CA ARG A 105 33.96 23.98 7.15
C ARG A 105 34.76 22.68 6.97
N THR A 106 35.53 22.34 7.99
CA THR A 106 36.03 21.01 8.29
C THR A 106 35.00 19.93 8.04
N GLU A 107 35.43 18.79 7.55
CA GLU A 107 34.67 17.63 7.05
C GLU A 107 33.21 17.56 7.45
N PRO A 108 32.24 17.54 6.49
CA PRO A 108 30.84 17.49 6.82
C PRO A 108 30.53 16.14 7.45
N ALA A 109 29.94 16.15 8.65
CA ALA A 109 29.22 15.01 9.17
C ALA A 109 28.38 14.40 8.02
N GLU A 110 28.49 13.09 7.78
CA GLU A 110 27.93 12.43 6.62
C GLU A 110 26.46 12.79 6.45
N ALA A 111 26.17 13.54 5.41
CA ALA A 111 24.82 13.94 5.10
C ALA A 111 23.99 12.71 4.69
N THR A 112 22.83 12.53 5.27
CA THR A 112 21.91 11.46 4.92
C THR A 112 20.93 11.95 3.85
N VAL A 113 20.83 11.22 2.74
CA VAL A 113 19.83 11.49 1.68
C VAL A 113 18.78 10.41 1.72
N VAL A 114 17.52 10.81 1.99
CA VAL A 114 16.37 9.92 1.98
C VAL A 114 15.41 10.34 0.89
N GLN A 115 15.02 9.39 0.06
CA GLN A 115 13.98 9.55 -0.95
C GLN A 115 12.69 8.88 -0.42
N SER A 116 11.59 9.63 -0.40
CA SER A 116 10.35 9.18 0.22
C SER A 116 9.16 9.38 -0.70
N ALA A 117 8.23 8.41 -0.67
CA ALA A 117 6.92 8.50 -1.31
C ALA A 117 5.83 8.04 -0.34
N ALA A 118 4.65 8.62 -0.45
CA ALA A 118 3.47 8.17 0.26
C ALA A 118 2.48 7.52 -0.72
N TYR A 119 1.83 6.45 -0.29
CA TYR A 119 0.76 5.79 -1.01
C TYR A 119 -0.55 6.03 -0.29
N HIS A 120 -1.41 6.76 -0.94
CA HIS A 120 -2.80 6.91 -0.52
C HIS A 120 -3.60 5.72 -1.02
N PHE A 121 -4.06 4.89 -0.11
CA PHE A 121 -5.04 3.88 -0.43
C PHE A 121 -6.41 4.50 -0.26
N SER A 122 -7.16 4.65 -1.35
CA SER A 122 -8.53 5.17 -1.27
C SER A 122 -9.35 4.30 -0.30
N THR A 123 -9.61 4.85 0.88
CA THR A 123 -10.42 4.22 1.92
C THR A 123 -11.92 4.42 1.69
N ASP A 124 -12.32 4.85 0.49
CA ASP A 124 -13.72 5.14 0.15
C ASP A 124 -14.63 3.94 0.49
N GLY A 125 -15.19 3.97 1.69
CA GLY A 125 -16.12 2.97 2.20
C GLY A 125 -15.50 1.73 2.86
N PHE A 126 -14.19 1.70 3.15
CA PHE A 126 -13.63 0.75 4.12
C PHE A 126 -14.01 1.18 5.55
N ALA A 127 -14.10 0.19 6.46
CA ALA A 127 -14.59 0.39 7.82
C ALA A 127 -13.97 1.60 8.53
N PRO A 128 -14.61 2.16 9.57
CA PRO A 128 -14.13 3.33 10.31
C PRO A 128 -12.71 3.20 10.88
N GLU A 129 -12.13 2.01 10.86
CA GLU A 129 -10.78 1.68 11.33
C GLU A 129 -9.72 1.68 10.22
N GLY A 130 -10.03 2.18 9.05
CA GLY A 130 -9.12 2.88 8.14
C GLY A 130 -8.07 2.10 7.36
N LEU A 131 -7.79 0.84 7.59
CA LEU A 131 -6.76 0.12 6.84
C LEU A 131 -7.35 -0.58 5.61
N HIS A 132 -6.73 -0.31 4.45
CA HIS A 132 -7.02 -1.07 3.24
C HIS A 132 -6.75 -2.56 3.48
N PRO A 133 -7.61 -3.50 3.00
CA PRO A 133 -7.44 -4.95 3.24
C PRO A 133 -6.06 -5.48 2.90
N VAL A 134 -5.42 -4.97 1.84
CA VAL A 134 -4.05 -5.34 1.45
C VAL A 134 -3.05 -4.93 2.54
N LEU A 135 -3.19 -3.72 3.09
CA LEU A 135 -2.27 -3.21 4.10
C LEU A 135 -2.39 -3.93 5.43
N SER A 136 -3.61 -4.36 5.79
CA SER A 136 -3.83 -5.18 6.99
C SER A 136 -3.24 -6.60 6.86
N LEU A 137 -2.84 -6.99 5.65
CA LEU A 137 -2.27 -8.29 5.33
C LEU A 137 -0.73 -8.26 5.28
N LEU A 138 -0.14 -7.05 5.20
CA LEU A 138 1.30 -6.86 5.22
C LEU A 138 1.79 -6.64 6.67
N PRO A 139 3.03 -7.02 7.01
CA PRO A 139 3.62 -6.58 8.26
C PRO A 139 3.70 -5.05 8.29
N GLY A 140 3.66 -4.48 9.47
CA GLY A 140 3.69 -3.01 9.62
C GLY A 140 4.92 -2.37 8.98
N THR A 141 6.03 -3.11 8.91
CA THR A 141 7.30 -2.67 8.32
C THR A 141 7.91 -3.80 7.50
N ILE A 142 8.28 -3.52 6.26
CA ILE A 142 9.03 -4.41 5.38
C ILE A 142 10.34 -3.70 5.02
N VAL A 143 11.46 -4.27 5.40
CA VAL A 143 12.80 -3.77 5.02
C VAL A 143 13.37 -4.70 3.96
N ILE A 144 13.78 -4.13 2.83
CA ILE A 144 14.52 -4.83 1.78
C ILE A 144 15.96 -4.29 1.81
N PRO A 145 16.93 -5.09 2.31
CA PRO A 145 18.32 -4.68 2.38
C PRO A 145 18.91 -4.43 0.99
N ALA A 146 19.88 -3.52 0.91
CA ALA A 146 20.60 -3.17 -0.33
C ALA A 146 21.13 -4.41 -1.06
N GLN A 147 21.71 -5.35 -0.32
CA GLN A 147 22.24 -6.60 -0.89
C GLN A 147 21.19 -7.42 -1.65
N LYS A 148 19.93 -7.41 -1.19
CA LYS A 148 18.83 -8.09 -1.92
C LYS A 148 18.46 -7.36 -3.19
N ILE A 149 18.49 -6.03 -3.14
CA ILE A 149 18.22 -5.17 -4.30
C ILE A 149 19.30 -5.36 -5.35
N GLU A 150 20.58 -5.46 -4.93
CA GLU A 150 21.71 -5.72 -5.80
C GLU A 150 21.62 -7.06 -6.54
N ASN A 151 20.91 -8.03 -5.96
CA ASN A 151 20.67 -9.35 -6.56
C ASN A 151 19.31 -9.45 -7.31
N ASP A 152 18.56 -8.34 -7.44
CA ASP A 152 17.26 -8.27 -8.10
C ASP A 152 17.32 -7.22 -9.23
N ALA A 153 17.58 -7.69 -10.45
CA ALA A 153 17.79 -6.81 -11.61
C ALA A 153 16.59 -5.90 -11.88
N GLU A 154 15.38 -6.41 -11.67
CA GLU A 154 14.13 -5.66 -11.89
C GLU A 154 13.97 -4.54 -10.86
N LEU A 155 14.23 -4.82 -9.57
CA LEU A 155 14.23 -3.80 -8.53
C LEU A 155 15.29 -2.73 -8.76
N GLN A 156 16.51 -3.12 -9.17
CA GLN A 156 17.56 -2.18 -9.50
C GLN A 156 17.14 -1.24 -10.64
N LEU A 157 16.62 -1.80 -11.73
CA LEU A 157 16.18 -1.03 -12.88
C LEU A 157 15.10 -0.03 -12.49
N LEU A 158 14.10 -0.48 -11.74
CA LEU A 158 12.98 0.34 -11.30
C LEU A 158 13.44 1.49 -10.38
N LEU A 159 14.35 1.22 -9.45
CA LEU A 159 14.91 2.24 -8.57
C LEU A 159 15.78 3.25 -9.32
N ARG A 160 16.49 2.82 -10.37
CA ARG A 160 17.25 3.71 -11.27
C ARG A 160 16.31 4.63 -12.06
N LEU A 161 15.24 4.08 -12.65
CA LEU A 161 14.22 4.88 -13.36
C LEU A 161 13.58 5.91 -12.45
N LEU A 162 13.16 5.52 -11.25
CA LEU A 162 12.59 6.44 -10.26
C LEU A 162 13.58 7.56 -9.86
N THR A 163 14.85 7.23 -9.75
CA THR A 163 15.89 8.22 -9.46
C THR A 163 16.03 9.21 -10.62
N HIS A 164 16.09 8.71 -11.85
CA HIS A 164 16.18 9.51 -13.05
C HIS A 164 15.01 10.49 -13.18
N GLU A 165 13.77 10.00 -13.05
CA GLU A 165 12.54 10.80 -13.12
C GLU A 165 12.49 11.88 -12.01
N SER A 166 13.02 11.57 -10.81
CA SER A 166 13.02 12.55 -9.70
C SER A 166 14.06 13.66 -9.88
N GLN A 167 15.16 13.39 -10.60
CA GLN A 167 16.26 14.33 -10.80
C GLN A 167 16.05 15.24 -12.02
N HIS A 168 15.50 14.71 -13.12
CA HIS A 168 15.44 15.41 -14.40
C HIS A 168 14.10 16.12 -14.65
N ARG A 169 13.03 15.71 -13.99
CA ARG A 169 11.68 16.30 -14.10
C ARG A 169 11.26 16.59 -15.54
N GLU A 170 11.42 15.61 -16.42
CA GLU A 170 11.04 15.73 -17.82
C GLU A 170 9.52 15.84 -18.02
N GLN A 171 9.11 16.25 -19.22
CA GLN A 171 7.70 16.30 -19.56
C GLN A 171 7.05 14.91 -19.40
N GLY A 172 5.90 14.86 -18.71
CA GLY A 172 5.20 13.60 -18.43
C GLY A 172 5.61 12.92 -17.12
N VAL A 173 6.50 13.49 -16.32
CA VAL A 173 6.92 12.94 -15.01
C VAL A 173 5.74 12.63 -14.10
N GLU A 174 4.70 13.45 -14.10
CA GLU A 174 3.49 13.25 -13.30
C GLU A 174 2.67 12.02 -13.72
N LEU A 175 2.87 11.51 -14.93
CA LEU A 175 2.27 10.27 -15.41
C LEU A 175 3.17 9.06 -15.18
N VAL A 176 4.48 9.22 -15.40
CA VAL A 176 5.46 8.13 -15.32
C VAL A 176 5.77 7.77 -13.85
N GLN A 177 6.09 8.76 -13.03
CA GLN A 177 6.53 8.53 -11.65
C GLN A 177 5.51 7.74 -10.80
N PRO A 178 4.20 8.04 -10.81
CA PRO A 178 3.22 7.23 -10.08
C PRO A 178 3.17 5.78 -10.54
N ARG A 179 3.32 5.52 -11.86
CA ARG A 179 3.31 4.15 -12.40
C ARG A 179 4.53 3.35 -12.00
N LEU A 180 5.69 4.00 -11.96
CA LEU A 180 6.91 3.38 -11.44
C LEU A 180 6.79 3.08 -9.94
N LEU A 181 6.17 3.97 -9.17
CA LEU A 181 5.91 3.75 -7.74
C LEU A 181 4.92 2.60 -7.52
N ASP A 182 3.83 2.52 -8.30
CA ASP A 182 2.90 1.39 -8.26
C ASP A 182 3.64 0.05 -8.52
N ALA A 183 4.51 0.04 -9.53
CA ALA A 183 5.35 -1.12 -9.81
C ALA A 183 6.31 -1.42 -8.66
N LEU A 184 6.97 -0.40 -8.08
CA LEU A 184 7.88 -0.57 -6.95
C LEU A 184 7.20 -1.24 -5.76
N PHE A 185 5.97 -0.82 -5.42
CA PHE A 185 5.19 -1.45 -4.36
C PHE A 185 5.04 -2.96 -4.58
N VAL A 186 4.65 -3.35 -5.81
CA VAL A 186 4.47 -4.77 -6.16
C VAL A 186 5.79 -5.54 -6.06
N TYR A 187 6.89 -4.96 -6.57
CA TYR A 187 8.20 -5.62 -6.53
C TYR A 187 8.74 -5.75 -5.10
N LEU A 188 8.55 -4.75 -4.24
CA LEU A 188 8.93 -4.84 -2.82
C LEU A 188 8.14 -5.94 -2.09
N VAL A 189 6.84 -6.03 -2.32
CA VAL A 189 6.02 -7.11 -1.76
C VAL A 189 6.48 -8.48 -2.27
N ARG A 190 6.79 -8.62 -3.57
CA ARG A 190 7.32 -9.87 -4.15
C ARG A 190 8.68 -10.24 -3.57
N ALA A 191 9.61 -9.27 -3.46
CA ALA A 191 10.92 -9.50 -2.88
C ALA A 191 10.84 -9.96 -1.43
N TRP A 192 9.96 -9.32 -0.65
CA TRP A 192 9.71 -9.74 0.72
C TRP A 192 9.07 -11.14 0.80
N LEU A 193 8.10 -11.45 -0.07
CA LEU A 193 7.43 -12.76 -0.11
C LEU A 193 8.39 -13.92 -0.35
N ARG A 194 9.48 -13.71 -1.09
CA ARG A 194 10.49 -14.77 -1.35
C ARG A 194 11.17 -15.26 -0.06
N ASP A 195 11.24 -14.41 0.97
CA ASP A 195 11.91 -14.71 2.24
C ASP A 195 10.97 -15.18 3.34
N VAL A 196 9.65 -15.04 3.14
CA VAL A 196 8.67 -15.47 4.13
C VAL A 196 8.72 -17.02 4.22
N PRO A 197 8.97 -17.61 5.41
CA PRO A 197 8.98 -19.06 5.56
C PRO A 197 7.65 -19.69 5.15
N GLU A 198 7.69 -20.92 4.64
CA GLU A 198 6.48 -21.69 4.44
C GLU A 198 5.78 -21.94 5.79
N GLY A 199 4.47 -21.67 5.84
CA GLY A 199 3.69 -21.79 7.08
C GLY A 199 3.72 -20.55 7.97
N ALA A 200 4.38 -19.47 7.58
CA ALA A 200 4.28 -18.21 8.29
C ALA A 200 2.81 -17.77 8.41
N ALA A 201 2.41 -17.32 9.59
CA ALA A 201 1.07 -16.81 9.82
C ALA A 201 0.77 -15.56 8.98
N GLY A 202 -0.49 -15.42 8.61
CA GLY A 202 -0.98 -14.27 7.83
C GLY A 202 -1.23 -14.59 6.35
N TRP A 203 -1.95 -13.70 5.70
CA TRP A 203 -2.42 -13.87 4.32
C TRP A 203 -1.30 -14.13 3.30
N LEU A 204 -0.14 -13.56 3.52
CA LEU A 204 1.01 -13.76 2.65
C LEU A 204 1.61 -15.16 2.80
N GLY A 205 1.57 -15.73 4.02
CA GLY A 205 1.83 -17.15 4.24
C GLY A 205 0.82 -18.04 3.50
N ALA A 206 -0.45 -17.61 3.42
CA ALA A 206 -1.48 -18.28 2.65
C ALA A 206 -1.18 -18.32 1.14
N LEU A 207 -0.49 -17.31 0.59
CA LEU A 207 -0.06 -17.32 -0.82
C LEU A 207 1.09 -18.30 -1.10
N ARG A 208 1.86 -18.68 -0.10
CA ARG A 208 2.91 -19.71 -0.21
C ARG A 208 2.38 -21.11 0.02
N ASP A 209 1.30 -21.25 0.78
CA ASP A 209 0.62 -22.52 0.96
C ASP A 209 -0.10 -22.91 -0.32
N SER A 210 0.33 -23.98 -0.97
CA SER A 210 -0.18 -24.39 -2.28
C SER A 210 -1.68 -24.70 -2.27
N GLN A 211 -2.21 -25.24 -1.19
CA GLN A 211 -3.61 -25.64 -1.03
C GLN A 211 -4.50 -24.41 -0.80
N ILE A 212 -4.11 -23.53 0.12
CA ILE A 212 -4.86 -22.31 0.41
C ILE A 212 -4.75 -21.30 -0.73
N ARG A 213 -3.58 -21.19 -1.38
CA ARG A 213 -3.39 -20.37 -2.58
C ARG A 213 -4.34 -20.80 -3.70
N LYS A 214 -4.49 -22.11 -3.94
CA LYS A 214 -5.44 -22.64 -4.94
C LYS A 214 -6.86 -22.21 -4.63
N ALA A 215 -7.30 -22.30 -3.37
CA ALA A 215 -8.62 -21.84 -2.97
C ALA A 215 -8.80 -20.33 -3.16
N LEU A 216 -7.80 -19.54 -2.77
CA LEU A 216 -7.81 -18.08 -2.97
C LEU A 216 -7.89 -17.72 -4.46
N THR A 217 -7.09 -18.39 -5.31
CA THR A 217 -7.13 -18.18 -6.77
C THR A 217 -8.53 -18.43 -7.32
N LEU A 218 -9.16 -19.54 -6.96
CA LEU A 218 -10.52 -19.88 -7.40
C LEU A 218 -11.57 -18.85 -6.94
N ILE A 219 -11.49 -18.39 -5.70
CA ILE A 219 -12.37 -17.33 -5.18
C ILE A 219 -12.22 -16.05 -5.99
N HIS A 220 -10.99 -15.68 -6.33
CA HIS A 220 -10.69 -14.45 -7.06
C HIS A 220 -11.06 -14.52 -8.54
N GLU A 221 -10.87 -15.66 -9.18
CA GLU A 221 -11.20 -15.85 -10.61
C GLU A 221 -12.69 -16.04 -10.84
N SER A 222 -13.40 -16.63 -9.88
CA SER A 222 -14.82 -16.94 -9.99
C SER A 222 -15.59 -16.48 -8.77
N PRO A 223 -15.67 -15.16 -8.49
CA PRO A 223 -16.35 -14.62 -7.31
C PRO A 223 -17.86 -14.92 -7.34
N GLN A 224 -18.46 -15.10 -8.52
CA GLN A 224 -19.87 -15.41 -8.69
C GLN A 224 -20.23 -16.87 -8.38
N ALA A 225 -19.24 -17.77 -8.33
CA ALA A 225 -19.53 -19.19 -8.10
C ALA A 225 -20.12 -19.43 -6.69
N PRO A 226 -21.01 -20.43 -6.52
CA PRO A 226 -21.68 -20.72 -5.25
C PRO A 226 -20.73 -21.44 -4.29
N TRP A 227 -19.67 -20.76 -3.86
CA TRP A 227 -18.66 -21.32 -2.98
C TRP A 227 -19.22 -21.75 -1.64
N THR A 228 -18.92 -22.98 -1.23
CA THR A 228 -19.13 -23.50 0.11
C THR A 228 -17.78 -23.91 0.70
N VAL A 229 -17.72 -24.11 2.03
CA VAL A 229 -16.49 -24.59 2.67
C VAL A 229 -16.10 -25.96 2.11
N GLU A 230 -17.10 -26.83 1.86
CA GLU A 230 -16.89 -28.16 1.25
C GLU A 230 -16.32 -28.07 -0.16
N SER A 231 -16.90 -27.20 -1.02
CA SER A 231 -16.44 -27.07 -2.39
C SER A 231 -15.00 -26.53 -2.46
N LEU A 232 -14.66 -25.53 -1.63
CA LEU A 232 -13.30 -24.99 -1.53
C LEU A 232 -12.31 -26.03 -0.97
N ALA A 233 -12.69 -26.77 0.08
CA ALA A 233 -11.86 -27.82 0.67
C ALA A 233 -11.54 -28.92 -0.33
N ARG A 234 -12.54 -29.36 -1.10
CA ARG A 234 -12.37 -30.35 -2.17
C ARG A 234 -11.38 -29.85 -3.23
N GLN A 235 -11.49 -28.59 -3.66
CA GLN A 235 -10.54 -28.00 -4.62
C GLN A 235 -9.12 -27.90 -4.06
N ALA A 236 -9.00 -27.67 -2.75
CA ALA A 236 -7.72 -27.64 -2.05
C ALA A 236 -7.18 -29.04 -1.69
N ALA A 237 -7.87 -30.14 -2.07
CA ALA A 237 -7.55 -31.51 -1.69
C ALA A 237 -7.42 -31.70 -0.16
N MET A 238 -8.33 -31.10 0.60
CA MET A 238 -8.36 -31.14 2.06
C MET A 238 -9.74 -31.60 2.57
N SER A 239 -9.76 -32.15 3.81
CA SER A 239 -11.03 -32.31 4.52
C SER A 239 -11.62 -30.93 4.88
N ARG A 240 -12.95 -30.85 4.98
CA ARG A 240 -13.65 -29.61 5.36
C ARG A 240 -13.09 -28.95 6.64
N ALA A 241 -12.87 -29.76 7.68
CA ALA A 241 -12.39 -29.28 8.97
C ALA A 241 -10.94 -28.78 8.88
N ALA A 242 -10.04 -29.54 8.25
CA ALA A 242 -8.65 -29.17 8.07
C ALA A 242 -8.52 -27.89 7.22
N PHE A 243 -9.30 -27.78 6.14
CA PHE A 243 -9.32 -26.60 5.29
C PHE A 243 -9.79 -25.36 6.07
N ALA A 244 -10.93 -25.45 6.77
CA ALA A 244 -11.48 -24.31 7.51
C ALA A 244 -10.51 -23.80 8.58
N LYS A 245 -9.88 -24.73 9.33
CA LYS A 245 -8.87 -24.39 10.33
C LYS A 245 -7.65 -23.74 9.68
N ARG A 246 -7.04 -24.38 8.66
CA ARG A 246 -5.82 -23.88 8.01
C ARG A 246 -6.07 -22.54 7.32
N PHE A 247 -7.23 -22.37 6.68
CA PHE A 247 -7.62 -21.11 6.08
C PHE A 247 -7.75 -20.01 7.13
N MET A 248 -8.39 -20.30 8.28
CA MET A 248 -8.50 -19.34 9.40
C MET A 248 -7.12 -18.99 9.97
N ASP A 249 -6.25 -19.96 10.18
CA ASP A 249 -4.91 -19.77 10.75
C ASP A 249 -4.05 -18.88 9.83
N LEU A 250 -4.13 -19.07 8.50
CA LEU A 250 -3.31 -18.35 7.51
C LEU A 250 -3.97 -17.04 7.05
N VAL A 251 -5.29 -17.03 6.81
CA VAL A 251 -5.98 -15.85 6.24
C VAL A 251 -6.54 -14.93 7.33
N GLY A 252 -6.62 -15.42 8.57
CA GLY A 252 -7.13 -14.65 9.72
C GLY A 252 -8.64 -14.48 9.77
N GLN A 253 -9.38 -15.16 8.88
CA GLN A 253 -10.85 -15.10 8.83
C GLN A 253 -11.43 -16.38 8.19
N PRO A 254 -12.71 -16.72 8.48
CA PRO A 254 -13.38 -17.89 7.88
C PRO A 254 -13.48 -17.77 6.36
N PRO A 255 -13.43 -18.92 5.61
CA PRO A 255 -13.48 -18.92 4.14
C PRO A 255 -14.63 -18.14 3.51
N LEU A 256 -15.88 -18.36 3.99
CA LEU A 256 -17.06 -17.66 3.43
C LEU A 256 -17.13 -16.18 3.82
N ALA A 257 -16.52 -15.79 4.92
CA ALA A 257 -16.36 -14.37 5.27
C ALA A 257 -15.41 -13.69 4.29
N TYR A 258 -14.31 -14.38 3.91
CA TYR A 258 -13.38 -13.92 2.88
C TYR A 258 -14.07 -13.78 1.52
N VAL A 259 -14.82 -14.80 1.06
CA VAL A 259 -15.59 -14.74 -0.20
C VAL A 259 -16.53 -13.53 -0.20
N THR A 260 -17.27 -13.33 0.88
CA THR A 260 -18.22 -12.20 1.00
C THR A 260 -17.48 -10.87 0.95
N ARG A 261 -16.35 -10.75 1.65
CA ARG A 261 -15.52 -9.55 1.63
C ARG A 261 -15.04 -9.25 0.21
N TRP A 262 -14.43 -10.24 -0.45
CA TRP A 262 -13.92 -10.11 -1.82
C TRP A 262 -15.00 -9.66 -2.81
N ARG A 263 -16.20 -10.27 -2.75
CA ARG A 263 -17.36 -9.85 -3.56
C ARG A 263 -17.71 -8.37 -3.35
N MET A 264 -17.69 -7.90 -2.11
CA MET A 264 -18.01 -6.49 -1.80
C MET A 264 -16.90 -5.54 -2.27
N ASP A 265 -15.64 -5.95 -2.20
CA ASP A 265 -14.51 -5.16 -2.66
C ASP A 265 -14.53 -5.04 -4.19
N LEU A 266 -14.80 -6.14 -4.89
CA LEU A 266 -14.97 -6.15 -6.35
C LEU A 266 -16.20 -5.32 -6.79
N ALA A 267 -17.33 -5.45 -6.09
CA ALA A 267 -18.51 -4.66 -6.37
C ALA A 267 -18.26 -3.16 -6.18
N ALA A 268 -17.53 -2.78 -5.15
CA ALA A 268 -17.15 -1.39 -4.92
C ALA A 268 -16.27 -0.85 -6.07
N LYS A 269 -15.32 -1.64 -6.57
CA LYS A 269 -14.55 -1.30 -7.78
C LYS A 269 -15.45 -1.07 -8.98
N MET A 270 -16.34 -2.03 -9.28
CA MET A 270 -17.27 -1.93 -10.41
C MET A 270 -18.19 -0.70 -10.31
N LEU A 271 -18.71 -0.40 -9.12
CA LEU A 271 -19.52 0.79 -8.87
C LEU A 271 -18.75 2.10 -9.13
N ARG A 272 -17.43 2.10 -8.90
CA ARG A 272 -16.56 3.25 -9.15
C ARG A 272 -16.22 3.42 -10.64
N GLU A 273 -15.95 2.33 -11.32
CA GLU A 273 -15.31 2.33 -12.65
C GLU A 273 -16.32 2.16 -13.77
N SER A 274 -17.56 1.77 -13.46
CA SER A 274 -18.59 1.54 -14.48
C SER A 274 -19.91 2.22 -14.16
N ARG A 275 -20.73 2.39 -15.22
CA ARG A 275 -22.12 2.82 -15.13
C ARG A 275 -23.09 1.63 -15.16
N GLU A 276 -22.60 0.40 -14.99
CA GLU A 276 -23.45 -0.79 -15.01
C GLU A 276 -24.56 -0.70 -13.95
N PRO A 277 -25.80 -1.16 -14.26
CA PRO A 277 -26.88 -1.25 -13.27
C PRO A 277 -26.45 -2.03 -12.03
N VAL A 278 -26.95 -1.61 -10.86
CA VAL A 278 -26.61 -2.27 -9.57
C VAL A 278 -26.99 -3.75 -9.58
N ALA A 279 -28.14 -4.10 -10.19
CA ALA A 279 -28.56 -5.49 -10.37
C ALA A 279 -27.55 -6.33 -11.14
N ARG A 280 -26.93 -5.77 -12.19
CA ARG A 280 -25.94 -6.47 -12.99
C ARG A 280 -24.63 -6.68 -12.20
N ILE A 281 -24.19 -5.66 -11.45
CA ILE A 281 -23.05 -5.79 -10.56
C ILE A 281 -23.32 -6.86 -9.49
N ALA A 282 -24.51 -6.87 -8.88
CA ALA A 282 -24.92 -7.89 -7.91
C ALA A 282 -24.78 -9.31 -8.48
N SER A 283 -25.29 -9.55 -9.69
CA SER A 283 -25.17 -10.84 -10.38
C SER A 283 -23.72 -11.22 -10.65
N ARG A 284 -22.89 -10.28 -11.14
CA ARG A 284 -21.46 -10.52 -11.44
C ARG A 284 -20.63 -10.89 -10.21
N VAL A 285 -21.02 -10.43 -9.03
CA VAL A 285 -20.36 -10.80 -7.78
C VAL A 285 -21.07 -11.94 -7.03
N GLY A 286 -22.02 -12.64 -7.69
CA GLY A 286 -22.62 -13.88 -7.20
C GLY A 286 -23.80 -13.70 -6.25
N TYR A 287 -24.55 -12.60 -6.38
CA TYR A 287 -25.82 -12.42 -5.67
C TYR A 287 -26.99 -12.61 -6.64
N LEU A 288 -27.93 -13.48 -6.25
CA LEU A 288 -29.15 -13.75 -7.02
C LEU A 288 -30.22 -12.65 -6.86
N SER A 289 -30.10 -11.81 -5.83
CA SER A 289 -31.04 -10.75 -5.52
C SER A 289 -30.29 -9.45 -5.27
N GLU A 290 -30.74 -8.38 -5.96
CA GLU A 290 -30.23 -7.02 -5.73
C GLU A 290 -30.45 -6.56 -4.28
N THR A 291 -31.59 -6.94 -3.69
CA THR A 291 -31.91 -6.61 -2.29
C THR A 291 -30.93 -7.26 -1.33
N ALA A 292 -30.61 -8.55 -1.51
CA ALA A 292 -29.63 -9.27 -0.69
C ALA A 292 -28.23 -8.66 -0.85
N PHE A 293 -27.85 -8.32 -2.08
CA PHE A 293 -26.61 -7.61 -2.37
C PHE A 293 -26.56 -6.25 -1.68
N ALA A 294 -27.58 -5.41 -1.84
CA ALA A 294 -27.63 -4.07 -1.25
C ALA A 294 -27.51 -4.12 0.29
N LYS A 295 -28.17 -5.10 0.93
CA LYS A 295 -28.06 -5.33 2.38
C LYS A 295 -26.63 -5.72 2.79
N ALA A 296 -25.99 -6.64 2.06
CA ALA A 296 -24.60 -7.06 2.31
C ALA A 296 -23.62 -5.90 2.08
N PHE A 297 -23.79 -5.16 1.00
CA PHE A 297 -22.98 -4.01 0.64
C PHE A 297 -23.09 -2.89 1.71
N ARG A 298 -24.34 -2.53 2.10
CA ARG A 298 -24.56 -1.53 3.15
C ARG A 298 -23.96 -1.95 4.49
N ARG A 299 -24.06 -3.23 4.85
CA ARG A 299 -23.42 -3.75 6.08
C ARG A 299 -21.92 -3.55 6.05
N ARG A 300 -21.28 -3.78 4.90
CA ARG A 300 -19.82 -3.70 4.72
C ARG A 300 -19.33 -2.26 4.51
N ARG A 301 -20.03 -1.48 3.67
CA ARG A 301 -19.62 -0.13 3.23
C ARG A 301 -20.33 1.00 3.97
N LYS A 302 -21.22 0.68 4.92
CA LYS A 302 -22.04 1.61 5.72
C LYS A 302 -22.97 2.50 4.88
N MET A 303 -23.06 2.28 3.57
CA MET A 303 -23.94 2.99 2.66
C MET A 303 -24.48 2.09 1.54
N PRO A 304 -25.65 2.40 0.93
CA PRO A 304 -26.19 1.65 -0.19
C PRO A 304 -25.31 1.77 -1.45
N PRO A 305 -25.35 0.79 -2.39
CA PRO A 305 -24.55 0.79 -3.62
C PRO A 305 -24.74 2.05 -4.49
N GLY A 306 -25.99 2.51 -4.65
CA GLY A 306 -26.29 3.74 -5.42
C GLY A 306 -25.69 4.99 -4.81
N ALA A 307 -25.82 5.16 -3.49
CA ALA A 307 -25.21 6.28 -2.77
C ALA A 307 -23.67 6.25 -2.86
N TYR A 308 -23.07 5.05 -2.78
CA TYR A 308 -21.63 4.85 -2.92
C TYR A 308 -21.12 5.33 -4.29
N ARG A 309 -21.83 4.99 -5.38
CA ARG A 309 -21.52 5.47 -6.73
C ARG A 309 -21.61 7.00 -6.83
N PHE A 310 -22.70 7.56 -6.34
CA PHE A 310 -22.96 9.01 -6.43
C PHE A 310 -21.97 9.86 -5.65
N GLN A 311 -21.59 9.44 -4.45
CA GLN A 311 -20.65 10.18 -3.61
C GLN A 311 -19.28 10.36 -4.29
N ARG A 312 -18.84 9.36 -5.05
CA ARG A 312 -17.58 9.46 -5.78
C ARG A 312 -17.66 10.38 -7.00
N THR A 313 -18.75 10.33 -7.76
CA THR A 313 -18.94 11.26 -8.90
C THR A 313 -18.88 12.72 -8.42
N ARG A 314 -19.43 12.98 -7.23
CA ARG A 314 -19.39 14.32 -6.61
C ARG A 314 -17.96 14.71 -6.17
N ARG A 315 -17.23 13.82 -5.50
CA ARG A 315 -15.84 14.08 -5.07
C ARG A 315 -14.88 14.26 -6.24
N ALA A 316 -15.01 13.49 -7.31
CA ALA A 316 -14.23 13.67 -8.53
C ALA A 316 -14.49 15.05 -9.16
N ALA A 317 -15.76 15.46 -9.24
CA ALA A 317 -16.13 16.78 -9.76
C ALA A 317 -15.67 17.95 -8.85
N GLU A 318 -15.62 17.74 -7.54
CA GLU A 318 -15.09 18.72 -6.57
C GLU A 318 -13.56 18.84 -6.69
N ALA A 319 -12.84 17.71 -6.89
CA ALA A 319 -11.40 17.69 -7.11
C ALA A 319 -11.01 18.38 -8.44
N ASP A 320 -11.74 18.11 -9.52
CA ASP A 320 -11.53 18.77 -10.83
C ASP A 320 -11.78 20.28 -10.75
N ARG A 321 -12.78 20.72 -9.99
CA ARG A 321 -13.03 22.15 -9.77
C ARG A 321 -11.94 22.82 -8.95
N ALA A 322 -11.43 22.13 -7.90
CA ALA A 322 -10.34 22.65 -7.09
C ALA A 322 -9.04 22.78 -7.91
N ALA A 323 -8.73 21.79 -8.74
CA ALA A 323 -7.59 21.82 -9.66
C ALA A 323 -7.72 22.95 -10.70
N SER A 324 -8.92 23.14 -11.28
CA SER A 324 -9.19 24.21 -12.26
C SER A 324 -9.13 25.62 -11.64
N SER A 325 -9.51 25.78 -10.38
CA SER A 325 -9.42 27.07 -9.69
C SER A 325 -7.99 27.45 -9.29
N GLN A 326 -7.11 26.47 -9.03
CA GLN A 326 -5.70 26.75 -8.80
C GLN A 326 -4.95 27.14 -10.08
N THR A 327 -5.36 26.62 -11.24
CA THR A 327 -4.76 26.98 -12.53
C THR A 327 -5.22 28.36 -13.05
N ALA A 328 -6.36 28.85 -12.60
CA ALA A 328 -6.89 30.17 -12.97
C ALA A 328 -6.35 31.34 -12.11
N SER A 329 -5.56 31.04 -11.07
CA SER A 329 -4.96 32.04 -10.15
C SER A 329 -3.45 32.19 -10.32
N LEU A 330 -2.87 31.61 -11.37
CA LEU A 330 -1.50 31.78 -11.86
C LEU A 330 -1.50 32.51 -13.21
#